data_85b5d81ff2fd138b24e38c3908d72a75
#
_entry.id   85b5d81ff2fd138b24e38c3908d72a75
#
_cell.length_a   1.000
_cell.length_b   1.000
_cell.length_c   1.000
_cell.angle_alpha   90.00
_cell.angle_beta   90.00
_cell.angle_gamma   90.00
#
_symmetry.space_group_name_H-M   'P 1'
#
loop_
_entity.id
_entity.type
_entity.pdbx_description
1 polymer ?
#
loop_
_entity_poly.entity_id
_entity_poly.type
_entity_poly.pdbx_seq_one_letter_code
_entity_poly.pdbx_strand_id
1 'polypeptide(L)'
;ERESRKVALEMITRGWLVFSDGFTVSSVYGVGKRALDILSSGTLLLATFPIMILTAIAIKLEDGLKAPVIYSQERVGLNNQVFKVHKFRSMITDAEKNGAVWAQKNDTRVTRVGEFIRKVRIDELPQIFNVLNGTMAFVGPRPERPVFVEQLSEKIPFYAERHRVKPGLTGWAQLCFAYADNEEDTREKLRYDLYYIKNQSLLLDLLIIIQTVEVVLFKKGSR
;
A
#
# COMPACT_ATOMS: atom_id res chain seq x y z
N GLU A 1 -13.90 19.71 -2.09
CA GLU A 1 -13.39 18.47 -1.45
C GLU A 1 -14.43 17.34 -1.44
N ARG A 2 -15.69 17.60 -1.07
CA ARG A 2 -16.72 16.55 -0.99
C ARG A 2 -17.11 15.97 -2.35
N GLU A 3 -17.18 16.78 -3.39
CA GLU A 3 -17.52 16.32 -4.74
C GLU A 3 -16.36 15.62 -5.44
N SER A 4 -15.13 16.17 -5.36
CA SER A 4 -13.96 15.61 -6.02
C SER A 4 -13.31 14.46 -5.24
N ARG A 5 -13.63 14.28 -3.95
CA ARG A 5 -13.04 13.29 -3.02
C ARG A 5 -11.51 13.32 -3.00
N LYS A 6 -10.94 14.51 -3.18
CA LYS A 6 -9.51 14.82 -3.12
C LYS A 6 -9.28 16.21 -2.51
N VAL A 7 -8.11 16.45 -1.96
CA VAL A 7 -7.72 17.74 -1.36
C VAL A 7 -6.92 18.55 -2.37
N ALA A 8 -7.24 19.84 -2.51
CA ALA A 8 -6.44 20.76 -3.32
C ALA A 8 -5.17 21.13 -2.55
N LEU A 9 -4.00 20.71 -3.01
CA LEU A 9 -2.71 20.95 -2.34
C LEU A 9 -2.39 22.44 -2.21
N GLU A 10 -2.82 23.24 -3.18
CA GLU A 10 -2.64 24.69 -3.22
C GLU A 10 -3.38 25.41 -2.08
N MET A 11 -4.43 24.78 -1.53
CA MET A 11 -5.23 25.30 -0.43
C MET A 11 -4.73 24.85 0.95
N ILE A 12 -3.73 23.96 0.98
CA ILE A 12 -3.17 23.46 2.25
C ILE A 12 -2.24 24.54 2.82
N THR A 13 -2.62 25.11 3.94
CA THR A 13 -1.79 25.96 4.76
C THR A 13 -1.42 25.23 6.06
N ARG A 14 -0.41 25.74 6.79
CA ARG A 14 -0.11 25.21 8.13
C ARG A 14 -1.33 25.27 9.05
N GLY A 15 -2.11 26.35 8.95
CA GLY A 15 -3.38 26.50 9.67
C GLY A 15 -4.40 25.44 9.28
N TRP A 16 -4.51 25.11 7.99
CA TRP A 16 -5.42 24.05 7.53
C TRP A 16 -5.09 22.68 8.16
N LEU A 17 -3.81 22.33 8.29
CA LEU A 17 -3.38 21.10 8.96
C LEU A 17 -3.69 21.09 10.46
N VAL A 18 -3.51 22.24 11.14
CA VAL A 18 -3.72 22.36 12.59
C VAL A 18 -5.20 22.39 12.95
N PHE A 19 -6.03 23.09 12.15
CA PHE A 19 -7.47 23.29 12.44
C PHE A 19 -8.38 22.28 11.74
N SER A 20 -7.82 21.30 11.02
CA SER A 20 -8.63 20.22 10.43
C SER A 20 -8.84 19.12 11.46
N ASP A 21 -10.07 18.96 11.95
CA ASP A 21 -10.44 17.96 12.97
C ASP A 21 -10.12 16.50 12.58
N GLY A 22 -9.98 16.23 11.28
CA GLY A 22 -9.70 14.89 10.75
C GLY A 22 -8.29 14.34 11.04
N PHE A 23 -7.37 15.16 11.58
CA PHE A 23 -6.03 14.68 11.96
C PHE A 23 -5.94 14.22 13.42
N THR A 24 -7.00 14.43 14.22
CA THR A 24 -7.10 13.88 15.57
C THR A 24 -7.96 12.62 15.56
N VAL A 25 -7.33 11.50 15.76
CA VAL A 25 -8.01 10.19 15.77
C VAL A 25 -8.63 9.96 17.15
N SER A 26 -9.97 9.80 17.24
CA SER A 26 -10.61 9.42 18.50
C SER A 26 -10.18 7.99 18.90
N SER A 27 -10.03 7.75 20.21
CA SER A 27 -9.68 6.43 20.73
C SER A 27 -10.67 5.34 20.29
N VAL A 28 -11.95 5.70 20.17
CA VAL A 28 -13.01 4.78 19.72
C VAL A 28 -12.77 4.35 18.27
N TYR A 29 -12.44 5.29 17.38
CA TYR A 29 -12.08 4.96 16.00
C TYR A 29 -10.83 4.08 15.96
N GLY A 30 -9.79 4.36 16.75
CA GLY A 30 -8.56 3.57 16.78
C GLY A 30 -8.80 2.10 17.13
N VAL A 31 -9.63 1.83 18.15
CA VAL A 31 -10.00 0.45 18.53
C VAL A 31 -10.85 -0.21 17.44
N GLY A 32 -11.87 0.48 16.92
CA GLY A 32 -12.71 -0.04 15.83
C GLY A 32 -11.91 -0.31 14.56
N LYS A 33 -11.00 0.58 14.20
CA LYS A 33 -10.07 0.42 13.06
C LYS A 33 -9.21 -0.83 13.24
N ARG A 34 -8.64 -1.03 14.43
CA ARG A 34 -7.81 -2.21 14.71
C ARG A 34 -8.61 -3.52 14.63
N ALA A 35 -9.83 -3.54 15.14
CA ALA A 35 -10.73 -4.68 15.02
C ALA A 35 -11.04 -4.97 13.54
N LEU A 36 -11.38 -3.96 12.75
CA LEU A 36 -11.63 -4.09 11.32
C LEU A 36 -10.39 -4.61 10.56
N ASP A 37 -9.19 -4.10 10.87
CA ASP A 37 -7.93 -4.54 10.28
C ASP A 37 -7.68 -6.04 10.54
N ILE A 38 -7.87 -6.49 11.79
CA ILE A 38 -7.68 -7.90 12.18
C ILE A 38 -8.72 -8.80 11.50
N LEU A 39 -9.99 -8.41 11.51
CA LEU A 39 -11.07 -9.19 10.92
C LEU A 39 -10.88 -9.33 9.40
N SER A 40 -10.61 -8.21 8.71
CA SER A 40 -10.40 -8.23 7.25
C SER A 40 -9.16 -9.03 6.87
N SER A 41 -8.05 -8.86 7.61
CA SER A 41 -6.82 -9.62 7.35
C SER A 41 -6.98 -11.11 7.68
N GLY A 42 -7.66 -11.46 8.76
CA GLY A 42 -7.94 -12.85 9.12
C GLY A 42 -8.81 -13.55 8.07
N THR A 43 -9.87 -12.87 7.62
CA THR A 43 -10.74 -13.39 6.57
C THR A 43 -9.97 -13.57 5.25
N LEU A 44 -9.18 -12.57 4.85
CA LEU A 44 -8.37 -12.64 3.63
C LEU A 44 -7.31 -13.76 3.74
N LEU A 45 -6.65 -13.90 4.90
CA LEU A 45 -5.68 -14.96 5.14
C LEU A 45 -6.32 -16.35 4.99
N LEU A 46 -7.47 -16.58 5.64
CA LEU A 46 -8.18 -17.86 5.54
C LEU A 46 -8.58 -18.19 4.10
N ALA A 47 -9.12 -17.21 3.38
CA ALA A 47 -9.56 -17.39 1.99
C ALA A 47 -8.37 -17.65 1.04
N THR A 48 -7.22 -17.01 1.27
CA THR A 48 -6.09 -17.07 0.35
C THR A 48 -4.97 -18.02 0.79
N PHE A 49 -5.08 -18.65 1.96
CA PHE A 49 -4.05 -19.54 2.50
C PHE A 49 -3.65 -20.68 1.54
N PRO A 50 -4.59 -21.41 0.90
CA PRO A 50 -4.20 -22.43 -0.09
C PRO A 50 -3.42 -21.84 -1.28
N ILE A 51 -3.83 -20.66 -1.74
CA ILE A 51 -3.16 -19.96 -2.85
C ILE A 51 -1.74 -19.56 -2.44
N MET A 52 -1.56 -19.12 -1.20
CA MET A 52 -0.23 -18.77 -0.67
C MET A 52 0.71 -19.99 -0.64
N ILE A 53 0.21 -21.16 -0.24
CA ILE A 53 0.99 -22.40 -0.24
C ILE A 53 1.38 -22.79 -1.67
N LEU A 54 0.42 -22.80 -2.60
CA LEU A 54 0.69 -23.10 -4.01
C LEU A 54 1.70 -22.14 -4.62
N THR A 55 1.60 -20.84 -4.30
CA THR A 55 2.56 -19.82 -4.74
C THR A 55 3.96 -20.08 -4.18
N ALA A 56 4.07 -20.44 -2.91
CA ALA A 56 5.35 -20.79 -2.29
C ALA A 56 6.00 -22.01 -2.96
N ILE A 57 5.21 -23.03 -3.29
CA ILE A 57 5.65 -24.21 -4.02
C ILE A 57 6.11 -23.83 -5.44
N ALA A 58 5.32 -23.04 -6.17
CA ALA A 58 5.66 -22.60 -7.53
C ALA A 58 6.99 -21.82 -7.57
N ILE A 59 7.22 -20.91 -6.62
CA ILE A 59 8.49 -20.17 -6.50
C ILE A 59 9.66 -21.15 -6.24
N LYS A 60 9.45 -22.15 -5.37
CA LYS A 60 10.50 -23.16 -5.09
C LYS A 60 10.81 -24.06 -6.27
N LEU A 61 9.82 -24.36 -7.09
CA LEU A 61 10.01 -25.17 -8.30
C LEU A 61 10.74 -24.40 -9.40
N GLU A 62 10.49 -23.08 -9.53
CA GLU A 62 11.15 -22.24 -10.54
C GLU A 62 12.58 -21.89 -10.14
N ASP A 63 12.81 -21.46 -8.90
CA ASP A 63 14.08 -20.87 -8.46
C ASP A 63 14.95 -21.81 -7.61
N GLY A 64 14.47 -23.03 -7.38
CA GLY A 64 15.13 -24.06 -6.58
C GLY A 64 14.80 -23.99 -5.08
N LEU A 65 14.99 -25.14 -4.41
CA LEU A 65 14.59 -25.33 -3.01
C LEU A 65 15.31 -24.38 -2.02
N LYS A 66 16.51 -23.93 -2.33
CA LYS A 66 17.29 -23.01 -1.48
C LYS A 66 16.87 -21.57 -1.61
N ALA A 67 16.16 -21.20 -2.66
CA ALA A 67 15.76 -19.84 -2.91
C ALA A 67 14.70 -19.34 -1.88
N PRO A 68 14.79 -18.11 -1.34
CA PRO A 68 13.82 -17.59 -0.39
C PRO A 68 12.47 -17.35 -1.09
N VAL A 69 11.37 -17.75 -0.44
CA VAL A 69 10.00 -17.55 -0.95
C VAL A 69 9.52 -16.13 -0.68
N ILE A 70 9.92 -15.56 0.45
CA ILE A 70 9.53 -14.22 0.89
C ILE A 70 10.67 -13.24 0.61
N TYR A 71 10.32 -12.12 0.04
CA TYR A 71 11.14 -10.94 -0.12
C TYR A 71 10.68 -9.87 0.87
N SER A 72 11.63 -9.25 1.56
CA SER A 72 11.36 -8.17 2.51
C SER A 72 11.99 -6.88 2.03
N GLN A 73 11.22 -5.79 2.04
CA GLN A 73 11.69 -4.48 1.57
C GLN A 73 11.36 -3.40 2.60
N GLU A 74 12.31 -2.50 2.83
CA GLU A 74 12.11 -1.36 3.72
C GLU A 74 11.14 -0.36 3.10
N ARG A 75 10.22 0.12 3.93
CA ARG A 75 9.20 1.11 3.60
C ARG A 75 9.04 2.10 4.75
N VAL A 76 8.55 3.29 4.43
CA VAL A 76 8.21 4.30 5.43
C VAL A 76 6.77 4.12 5.88
N GLY A 77 6.57 4.08 7.19
CA GLY A 77 5.27 3.89 7.84
C GLY A 77 4.89 5.05 8.75
N LEU A 78 4.09 4.74 9.77
CA LEU A 78 3.60 5.70 10.75
C LEU A 78 4.73 6.53 11.36
N ASN A 79 4.52 7.85 11.45
CA ASN A 79 5.49 8.81 12.00
C ASN A 79 6.89 8.72 11.36
N ASN A 80 6.96 8.45 10.06
CA ASN A 80 8.19 8.26 9.29
C ASN A 80 9.09 7.10 9.76
N GLN A 81 8.57 6.18 10.57
CA GLN A 81 9.34 5.01 11.00
C GLN A 81 9.50 4.01 9.85
N VAL A 82 10.72 3.54 9.66
CA VAL A 82 11.01 2.51 8.65
C VAL A 82 10.60 1.14 9.19
N PHE A 83 9.92 0.36 8.35
CA PHE A 83 9.52 -1.02 8.65
C PHE A 83 9.72 -1.92 7.43
N LYS A 84 9.68 -3.23 7.61
CA LYS A 84 9.83 -4.20 6.52
C LYS A 84 8.47 -4.70 6.05
N VAL A 85 8.18 -4.48 4.77
CA VAL A 85 7.03 -5.07 4.07
C VAL A 85 7.42 -6.44 3.54
N HIS A 86 6.55 -7.44 3.70
CA HIS A 86 6.75 -8.80 3.22
C HIS A 86 5.96 -9.04 1.94
N LYS A 87 6.62 -9.60 0.92
CA LYS A 87 6.00 -9.98 -0.36
C LYS A 87 6.48 -11.37 -0.77
N PHE A 88 5.72 -12.05 -1.61
CA PHE A 88 6.30 -13.17 -2.35
C PHE A 88 7.36 -12.68 -3.31
N ARG A 89 8.46 -13.42 -3.39
CA ARG A 89 9.51 -13.10 -4.34
C ARG A 89 9.02 -13.29 -5.77
N SER A 90 9.12 -12.24 -6.56
CA SER A 90 8.71 -12.18 -7.96
C SER A 90 9.84 -11.84 -8.92
N MET A 91 11.06 -11.67 -8.39
CA MET A 91 12.26 -11.34 -9.15
C MET A 91 13.41 -12.27 -8.77
N ILE A 92 14.41 -12.35 -9.64
CA ILE A 92 15.66 -13.08 -9.38
C ILE A 92 16.35 -12.57 -8.11
N THR A 93 17.17 -13.43 -7.48
CA THR A 93 17.75 -13.15 -6.15
C THR A 93 18.58 -11.86 -6.10
N ASP A 94 19.24 -11.51 -7.21
CA ASP A 94 20.17 -10.39 -7.31
C ASP A 94 19.57 -9.17 -8.03
N ALA A 95 18.25 -9.08 -8.11
CA ALA A 95 17.54 -8.05 -8.88
C ALA A 95 17.86 -6.60 -8.48
N GLU A 96 18.29 -6.35 -7.25
CA GLU A 96 18.57 -5.01 -6.70
C GLU A 96 20.06 -4.78 -6.36
N LYS A 97 21.00 -5.57 -6.90
CA LYS A 97 22.44 -5.38 -6.67
C LYS A 97 22.94 -3.96 -6.97
N ASN A 98 22.33 -3.30 -7.94
CA ASN A 98 22.71 -1.96 -8.39
C ASN A 98 21.84 -0.84 -7.77
N GLY A 99 21.15 -1.13 -6.66
CA GLY A 99 20.32 -0.15 -5.94
C GLY A 99 18.84 -0.17 -6.32
N ALA A 100 18.11 0.78 -5.73
CA ALA A 100 16.67 0.91 -5.88
C ALA A 100 16.32 1.50 -7.25
N VAL A 101 15.55 0.76 -8.04
CA VAL A 101 15.03 1.22 -9.33
C VAL A 101 13.50 1.23 -9.29
N TRP A 102 12.87 2.23 -9.91
CA TRP A 102 11.42 2.22 -10.14
C TRP A 102 11.00 1.01 -10.98
N ALA A 103 9.78 0.53 -10.74
CA ALA A 103 9.23 -0.57 -11.54
C ALA A 103 9.20 -0.19 -13.02
N GLN A 104 9.78 -1.03 -13.87
CA GLN A 104 9.80 -0.83 -15.32
C GLN A 104 8.80 -1.77 -16.00
N LYS A 105 8.24 -1.32 -17.12
CA LYS A 105 7.43 -2.17 -17.99
C LYS A 105 8.36 -3.16 -18.69
N ASN A 106 8.04 -4.46 -18.64
CA ASN A 106 8.87 -5.57 -19.17
C ASN A 106 10.26 -5.71 -18.49
N ASP A 107 10.27 -5.63 -17.16
CA ASP A 107 11.49 -5.79 -16.36
C ASP A 107 12.04 -7.22 -16.45
N THR A 108 13.20 -7.39 -17.06
CA THR A 108 13.85 -8.70 -17.29
C THR A 108 14.26 -9.44 -16.01
N ARG A 109 14.22 -8.75 -14.86
CA ARG A 109 14.51 -9.34 -13.55
C ARG A 109 13.34 -10.15 -12.99
N VAL A 110 12.16 -10.03 -13.60
CA VAL A 110 10.92 -10.70 -13.14
C VAL A 110 10.95 -12.17 -13.60
N THR A 111 10.70 -13.12 -12.69
CA THR A 111 10.58 -14.54 -13.02
C THR A 111 9.22 -14.84 -13.69
N ARG A 112 9.03 -16.01 -14.31
CA ARG A 112 7.74 -16.37 -14.95
C ARG A 112 6.61 -16.48 -13.92
N VAL A 113 6.86 -17.16 -12.80
CA VAL A 113 5.91 -17.19 -11.66
C VAL A 113 5.71 -15.79 -11.13
N GLY A 114 6.80 -15.01 -11.03
CA GLY A 114 6.77 -13.61 -10.60
C GLY A 114 5.86 -12.74 -11.44
N GLU A 115 5.91 -12.85 -12.76
CA GLU A 115 5.04 -12.11 -13.68
C GLU A 115 3.55 -12.43 -13.42
N PHE A 116 3.23 -13.71 -13.28
CA PHE A 116 1.86 -14.14 -13.00
C PHE A 116 1.37 -13.60 -11.65
N ILE A 117 2.11 -13.79 -10.55
CA ILE A 117 1.66 -13.38 -9.21
C ILE A 117 1.56 -11.88 -9.07
N ARG A 118 2.40 -11.08 -9.77
CA ARG A 118 2.29 -9.61 -9.83
C ARG A 118 1.04 -9.17 -10.60
N LYS A 119 0.74 -9.80 -11.72
CA LYS A 119 -0.45 -9.49 -12.54
C LYS A 119 -1.76 -9.67 -11.77
N VAL A 120 -1.81 -10.67 -10.88
CA VAL A 120 -3.00 -10.97 -10.06
C VAL A 120 -2.89 -10.49 -8.61
N ARG A 121 -1.83 -9.72 -8.27
CA ARG A 121 -1.57 -9.15 -6.94
C ARG A 121 -1.38 -10.18 -5.81
N ILE A 122 -1.15 -11.44 -6.13
CA ILE A 122 -0.84 -12.50 -5.15
C ILE A 122 0.49 -12.23 -4.44
N ASP A 123 1.44 -11.58 -5.11
CA ASP A 123 2.73 -11.20 -4.55
C ASP A 123 2.63 -10.35 -3.28
N GLU A 124 1.56 -9.61 -3.11
CA GLU A 124 1.33 -8.72 -1.96
C GLU A 124 0.62 -9.41 -0.77
N LEU A 125 0.12 -10.64 -0.91
CA LEU A 125 -0.59 -11.34 0.16
C LEU A 125 0.21 -11.47 1.47
N PRO A 126 1.53 -11.69 1.49
CA PRO A 126 2.28 -11.75 2.74
C PRO A 126 2.23 -10.46 3.58
N GLN A 127 1.83 -9.30 3.00
CA GLN A 127 1.60 -8.07 3.77
C GLN A 127 0.45 -8.21 4.79
N ILE A 128 -0.42 -9.21 4.65
CA ILE A 128 -1.41 -9.56 5.67
C ILE A 128 -0.76 -9.71 7.05
N PHE A 129 0.43 -10.31 7.12
CA PHE A 129 1.18 -10.43 8.37
C PHE A 129 1.65 -9.08 8.91
N ASN A 130 1.94 -8.11 8.05
CA ASN A 130 2.22 -6.73 8.46
C ASN A 130 0.99 -6.04 9.05
N VAL A 131 -0.21 -6.35 8.56
CA VAL A 131 -1.45 -5.83 9.16
C VAL A 131 -1.72 -6.51 10.49
N LEU A 132 -1.60 -7.83 10.58
CA LEU A 132 -1.84 -8.59 11.81
C LEU A 132 -0.88 -8.21 12.94
N ASN A 133 0.40 -7.94 12.64
CA ASN A 133 1.37 -7.49 13.65
C ASN A 133 1.26 -5.99 13.97
N GLY A 134 0.46 -5.22 13.21
CA GLY A 134 0.15 -3.82 13.47
C GLY A 134 1.14 -2.81 12.88
N THR A 135 2.12 -3.21 12.09
CA THR A 135 3.01 -2.29 11.35
C THR A 135 2.32 -1.65 10.16
N MET A 136 1.26 -2.28 9.64
CA MET A 136 0.34 -1.75 8.62
C MET A 136 -1.10 -1.77 9.11
N ALA A 137 -1.96 -1.04 8.42
CA ALA A 137 -3.42 -1.16 8.47
C ALA A 137 -3.92 -1.90 7.23
N PHE A 138 -5.15 -2.38 7.24
CA PHE A 138 -5.77 -2.94 6.03
C PHE A 138 -6.02 -1.84 5.00
N VAL A 139 -6.55 -0.69 5.46
CA VAL A 139 -6.79 0.51 4.64
C VAL A 139 -5.90 1.65 5.11
N GLY A 140 -5.19 2.29 4.18
CA GLY A 140 -4.30 3.43 4.43
C GLY A 140 -3.51 3.82 3.18
N PRO A 141 -2.69 4.89 3.23
CA PRO A 141 -1.76 5.25 2.16
C PRO A 141 -0.79 4.12 1.84
N ARG A 142 -0.50 3.89 0.56
CA ARG A 142 0.47 2.87 0.15
C ARG A 142 1.88 3.24 0.63
N PRO A 143 2.62 2.35 1.32
CA PRO A 143 3.96 2.66 1.82
C PRO A 143 4.97 2.76 0.68
N GLU A 144 5.84 3.78 0.72
CA GLU A 144 6.90 4.00 -0.25
C GLU A 144 8.29 3.75 0.34
N ARG A 145 9.29 3.56 -0.53
CA ARG A 145 10.70 3.32 -0.14
C ARG A 145 11.30 4.58 0.48
N PRO A 146 12.19 4.46 1.51
CA PRO A 146 12.80 5.62 2.15
C PRO A 146 13.46 6.59 1.15
N VAL A 147 14.23 6.07 0.18
CA VAL A 147 14.90 6.87 -0.85
C VAL A 147 13.90 7.71 -1.66
N PHE A 148 12.75 7.14 -2.03
CA PHE A 148 11.73 7.87 -2.78
C PHE A 148 10.97 8.86 -1.90
N VAL A 149 10.73 8.52 -0.63
CA VAL A 149 10.10 9.45 0.32
C VAL A 149 10.95 10.70 0.52
N GLU A 150 12.26 10.55 0.67
CA GLU A 150 13.20 11.66 0.78
C GLU A 150 13.13 12.59 -0.44
N GLN A 151 13.31 12.04 -1.65
CA GLN A 151 13.25 12.78 -2.90
C GLN A 151 11.90 13.48 -3.14
N LEU A 152 10.80 12.79 -2.83
CA LEU A 152 9.45 13.33 -3.03
C LEU A 152 9.10 14.39 -1.98
N SER A 153 9.60 14.27 -0.76
CA SER A 153 9.37 15.25 0.31
C SER A 153 10.08 16.58 0.04
N GLU A 154 11.21 16.56 -0.70
CA GLU A 154 11.89 17.77 -1.13
C GLU A 154 11.11 18.52 -2.23
N LYS A 155 10.44 17.77 -3.12
CA LYS A 155 9.77 18.30 -4.30
C LYS A 155 8.29 18.62 -4.09
N ILE A 156 7.60 17.81 -3.28
CA ILE A 156 6.16 17.89 -3.11
C ILE A 156 5.86 18.39 -1.69
N PRO A 157 5.31 19.60 -1.52
CA PRO A 157 4.89 20.10 -0.24
C PRO A 157 3.91 19.14 0.45
N PHE A 158 4.07 18.97 1.77
CA PHE A 158 3.22 18.12 2.61
C PHE A 158 3.26 16.62 2.29
N TYR A 159 4.24 16.14 1.51
CA TYR A 159 4.32 14.72 1.17
C TYR A 159 4.43 13.83 2.42
N ALA A 160 5.18 14.27 3.43
CA ALA A 160 5.37 13.52 4.68
C ALA A 160 4.08 13.41 5.54
N GLU A 161 3.07 14.25 5.31
CA GLU A 161 1.80 14.21 6.07
C GLU A 161 1.04 12.88 5.86
N ARG A 162 1.32 12.18 4.77
CA ARG A 162 0.76 10.84 4.52
C ARG A 162 1.21 9.78 5.54
N HIS A 163 2.29 10.05 6.26
CA HIS A 163 2.83 9.16 7.29
C HIS A 163 2.27 9.42 8.70
N ARG A 164 1.27 10.28 8.83
CA ARG A 164 0.53 10.47 10.10
C ARG A 164 -0.37 9.30 10.46
N VAL A 165 -0.61 8.41 9.53
CA VAL A 165 -1.40 7.20 9.72
C VAL A 165 -0.60 5.97 9.32
N LYS A 166 -1.03 4.78 9.78
CA LYS A 166 -0.41 3.53 9.32
C LYS A 166 -0.61 3.36 7.82
N PRO A 167 0.43 2.90 7.10
CA PRO A 167 0.29 2.55 5.69
C PRO A 167 -0.68 1.38 5.52
N GLY A 168 -1.37 1.33 4.37
CA GLY A 168 -2.38 0.33 4.08
C GLY A 168 -1.96 -0.72 3.05
N LEU A 169 -2.59 -1.89 3.15
CA LEU A 169 -2.57 -2.91 2.10
C LEU A 169 -3.34 -2.42 0.87
N THR A 170 -4.49 -1.79 1.10
CA THR A 170 -5.26 -1.03 0.13
C THR A 170 -5.47 0.41 0.61
N GLY A 171 -5.96 1.30 -0.26
CA GLY A 171 -6.19 2.69 0.11
C GLY A 171 -6.98 3.47 -0.94
N TRP A 172 -7.53 4.60 -0.51
CA TRP A 172 -8.35 5.46 -1.35
C TRP A 172 -7.62 5.91 -2.62
N ALA A 173 -6.37 6.37 -2.47
CA ALA A 173 -5.55 6.75 -3.60
C ALA A 173 -5.30 5.59 -4.59
N GLN A 174 -5.17 4.35 -4.10
CA GLN A 174 -4.96 3.19 -4.96
C GLN A 174 -6.19 2.84 -5.81
N LEU A 175 -7.41 3.14 -5.31
CA LEU A 175 -8.66 2.94 -6.04
C LEU A 175 -8.93 4.06 -7.05
N CYS A 176 -8.67 5.32 -6.67
CA CYS A 176 -8.98 6.48 -7.50
C CYS A 176 -7.89 6.77 -8.53
N PHE A 177 -6.64 6.42 -8.25
CA PHE A 177 -5.47 6.73 -9.06
C PHE A 177 -4.46 5.57 -9.04
N ALA A 178 -4.64 4.61 -9.95
CA ALA A 178 -3.94 3.32 -9.90
C ALA A 178 -2.43 3.40 -10.16
N TYR A 179 -1.98 4.31 -11.02
CA TYR A 179 -0.58 4.43 -11.45
C TYR A 179 -0.08 5.86 -11.25
N ALA A 180 1.15 5.99 -10.78
CA ALA A 180 1.88 7.25 -10.69
C ALA A 180 3.27 6.97 -11.29
N ASP A 181 3.46 7.44 -12.51
CA ASP A 181 4.70 7.21 -13.27
C ASP A 181 5.64 8.45 -13.25
N ASN A 182 5.15 9.59 -12.76
CA ASN A 182 5.87 10.83 -12.69
C ASN A 182 5.52 11.64 -11.42
N GLU A 183 6.16 12.80 -11.26
CA GLU A 183 5.97 13.67 -10.09
C GLU A 183 4.55 14.24 -10.02
N GLU A 184 3.94 14.60 -11.14
CA GLU A 184 2.58 15.17 -11.19
C GLU A 184 1.55 14.12 -10.77
N ASP A 185 1.69 12.88 -11.24
CA ASP A 185 0.86 11.76 -10.85
C ASP A 185 1.00 11.46 -9.33
N THR A 186 2.24 11.57 -8.82
CA THR A 186 2.50 11.39 -7.39
C THR A 186 1.84 12.50 -6.55
N ARG A 187 1.84 13.73 -7.05
CA ARG A 187 1.17 14.88 -6.44
C ARG A 187 -0.36 14.68 -6.41
N GLU A 188 -0.92 14.22 -7.53
CA GLU A 188 -2.34 13.91 -7.60
C GLU A 188 -2.73 12.77 -6.65
N LYS A 189 -1.92 11.71 -6.58
CA LYS A 189 -2.12 10.60 -5.65
C LYS A 189 -2.07 11.06 -4.18
N LEU A 190 -1.16 11.98 -3.85
CA LEU A 190 -1.09 12.58 -2.52
C LEU A 190 -2.40 13.29 -2.12
N ARG A 191 -3.09 13.94 -3.06
CA ARG A 191 -4.40 14.61 -2.81
C ARG A 191 -5.44 13.61 -2.30
N TYR A 192 -5.46 12.39 -2.85
CA TYR A 192 -6.36 11.34 -2.39
C TYR A 192 -5.91 10.72 -1.05
N ASP A 193 -4.60 10.56 -0.83
CA ASP A 193 -4.07 10.10 0.46
C ASP A 193 -4.44 11.08 1.58
N LEU A 194 -4.27 12.38 1.36
CA LEU A 194 -4.63 13.42 2.34
C LEU A 194 -6.15 13.53 2.57
N TYR A 195 -6.95 13.31 1.52
CA TYR A 195 -8.41 13.22 1.67
C TYR A 195 -8.80 12.07 2.59
N TYR A 196 -8.22 10.88 2.40
CA TYR A 196 -8.45 9.73 3.27
C TYR A 196 -8.06 10.05 4.72
N ILE A 197 -6.87 10.60 4.94
CA ILE A 197 -6.36 10.94 6.27
C ILE A 197 -7.30 11.92 6.99
N LYS A 198 -7.79 12.93 6.28
CA LYS A 198 -8.71 13.91 6.83
C LYS A 198 -10.09 13.35 7.17
N ASN A 199 -10.58 12.40 6.38
CA ASN A 199 -11.95 11.88 6.48
C ASN A 199 -12.00 10.44 7.01
N GLN A 200 -11.01 10.02 7.80
CA GLN A 200 -10.95 8.68 8.35
C GLN A 200 -12.22 8.33 9.11
N SER A 201 -12.83 7.21 8.73
CA SER A 201 -13.97 6.63 9.44
C SER A 201 -14.08 5.14 9.12
N LEU A 202 -14.69 4.37 10.02
CA LEU A 202 -14.93 2.93 9.78
C LEU A 202 -15.79 2.70 8.53
N LEU A 203 -16.71 3.62 8.24
CA LEU A 203 -17.55 3.54 7.04
C LEU A 203 -16.72 3.73 5.78
N LEU A 204 -15.81 4.71 5.75
CA LEU A 204 -14.91 4.92 4.61
C LEU A 204 -13.98 3.74 4.40
N ASP A 205 -13.42 3.19 5.49
CA ASP A 205 -12.59 1.99 5.42
C ASP A 205 -13.35 0.80 4.84
N LEU A 206 -14.58 0.56 5.30
CA LEU A 206 -15.43 -0.51 4.78
C LEU A 206 -15.75 -0.33 3.28
N LEU A 207 -16.07 0.90 2.87
CA LEU A 207 -16.30 1.21 1.46
C LEU A 207 -15.06 0.94 0.60
N ILE A 208 -13.86 1.33 1.08
CA ILE A 208 -12.60 1.07 0.38
C ILE A 208 -12.35 -0.44 0.26
N ILE A 209 -12.61 -1.22 1.33
CA ILE A 209 -12.46 -2.68 1.30
C ILE A 209 -13.39 -3.30 0.25
N ILE A 210 -14.67 -2.93 0.26
CA ILE A 210 -15.67 -3.45 -0.70
C ILE A 210 -15.26 -3.10 -2.14
N GLN A 211 -14.88 -1.86 -2.40
CA GLN A 211 -14.43 -1.43 -3.73
C GLN A 211 -13.14 -2.13 -4.15
N THR A 212 -12.21 -2.37 -3.22
CA THR A 212 -10.99 -3.14 -3.51
C THR A 212 -11.33 -4.55 -3.96
N VAL A 213 -12.24 -5.24 -3.26
CA VAL A 213 -12.69 -6.58 -3.64
C VAL A 213 -13.32 -6.55 -5.04
N GLU A 214 -14.17 -5.55 -5.33
CA GLU A 214 -14.79 -5.38 -6.64
C GLU A 214 -13.73 -5.20 -7.74
N VAL A 215 -12.74 -4.32 -7.53
CA VAL A 215 -11.65 -4.06 -8.49
C VAL A 215 -10.81 -5.32 -8.73
N VAL A 216 -10.47 -6.05 -7.67
CA VAL A 216 -9.64 -7.26 -7.76
C VAL A 216 -10.38 -8.40 -8.49
N LEU A 217 -11.66 -8.63 -8.17
CA LEU A 217 -12.43 -9.74 -8.74
C LEU A 217 -12.91 -9.44 -10.18
N PHE A 218 -13.34 -8.21 -10.45
CA PHE A 218 -13.99 -7.86 -11.71
C PHE A 218 -13.13 -7.01 -12.65
N LYS A 219 -11.88 -6.69 -12.25
CA LYS A 219 -10.97 -5.82 -13.01
C LYS A 219 -11.58 -4.49 -13.44
N LYS A 220 -12.60 -4.00 -12.73
CA LYS A 220 -13.20 -2.69 -12.94
C LYS A 220 -12.27 -1.62 -12.41
N GLY A 221 -11.68 -0.81 -13.29
CA GLY A 221 -10.81 0.32 -12.90
C GLY A 221 -9.31 0.13 -13.14
N SER A 222 -8.87 -1.02 -13.62
CA SER A 222 -7.51 -1.21 -14.14
C SER A 222 -7.51 -0.78 -15.62
N ARG A 223 -7.34 0.54 -15.86
CA ARG A 223 -6.92 1.06 -17.17
C ARG A 223 -5.44 1.23 -17.20
#